data_5931edee1d83250d119263b4f4bacfa8
#
_entry.id   5931edee1d83250d119263b4f4bacfa8
#
_cell.length_a   1.000
_cell.length_b   1.000
_cell.length_c   1.000
_cell.angle_alpha   90.00
_cell.angle_beta   90.00
_cell.angle_gamma   90.00
#
_symmetry.space_group_name_H-M   'P 1'
#
loop_
_entity.id
_entity.type
_entity.pdbx_description
1 polymer ?
#
loop_
_entity_poly.entity_id
_entity_poly.type
_entity_poly.pdbx_seq_one_letter_code
_entity_poly.pdbx_strand_id
1 'polypeptide(L)'
;MSERKIRILVAKPGLDGHDRGAKVVARMLRDAGFEVIYTGIRQTPQMIAEAALQEDVDVVGLSILSGAHMTLCPKVVELLRAQGQENVLVVVGGIIPDEDVEKLKAAGVDGVFGPGTSSEEYVNFITSRVLAPA
;
A
#
# COMPACT_ATOMS: atom_id res chain seq x y z
N MET A 1 -1.89 28.63 -4.31
CA MET A 1 -1.06 27.52 -3.86
C MET A 1 -1.45 26.26 -4.62
N SER A 2 -0.49 25.64 -5.23
CA SER A 2 -0.76 24.41 -5.93
C SER A 2 -0.88 23.25 -4.95
N GLU A 3 -1.85 22.43 -5.15
CA GLU A 3 -2.00 21.23 -4.35
C GLU A 3 -1.27 20.10 -5.03
N ARG A 4 -0.38 19.49 -4.28
CA ARG A 4 0.33 18.32 -4.76
C ARG A 4 -0.61 17.11 -4.72
N LYS A 5 -0.64 16.37 -5.80
CA LYS A 5 -1.40 15.12 -5.82
C LYS A 5 -0.71 14.10 -4.92
N ILE A 6 -1.51 13.35 -4.19
CA ILE A 6 -1.01 12.23 -3.42
C ILE A 6 -0.58 11.14 -4.39
N ARG A 7 0.64 10.65 -4.23
CA ARG A 7 1.20 9.60 -5.09
C ARG A 7 1.14 8.27 -4.36
N ILE A 8 0.57 7.29 -5.02
CA ILE A 8 0.34 5.96 -4.44
C ILE A 8 1.00 4.90 -5.31
N LEU A 9 1.84 4.07 -4.69
CA LEU A 9 2.41 2.92 -5.34
C LEU A 9 1.54 1.71 -5.00
N VAL A 10 0.98 1.06 -6.02
CA VAL A 10 0.22 -0.17 -5.82
C VAL A 10 1.11 -1.32 -6.28
N ALA A 11 1.35 -2.26 -5.39
CA ALA A 11 2.26 -3.36 -5.65
C ALA A 11 1.68 -4.68 -5.17
N LYS A 12 2.14 -5.75 -5.81
CA LYS A 12 1.74 -7.10 -5.47
C LYS A 12 2.98 -7.91 -5.12
N PRO A 13 3.32 -8.00 -3.83
CA PRO A 13 4.53 -8.72 -3.43
C PRO A 13 4.34 -10.23 -3.51
N GLY A 14 5.45 -10.93 -3.70
CA GLY A 14 5.46 -12.38 -3.72
C GLY A 14 5.23 -12.96 -5.10
N LEU A 15 4.93 -14.25 -5.14
CA LEU A 15 4.82 -15.00 -6.39
C LEU A 15 3.41 -15.10 -6.94
N ASP A 16 2.44 -14.50 -6.26
CA ASP A 16 1.05 -14.52 -6.68
C ASP A 16 0.88 -13.76 -8.01
N GLY A 17 0.32 -14.43 -8.99
CA GLY A 17 0.09 -13.84 -10.30
C GLY A 17 -1.32 -13.29 -10.53
N HIS A 18 -2.14 -13.27 -9.49
CA HIS A 18 -3.53 -12.82 -9.60
C HIS A 18 -3.59 -11.30 -9.38
N ASP A 19 -3.52 -10.55 -10.46
CA ASP A 19 -3.40 -9.10 -10.37
C ASP A 19 -4.70 -8.31 -10.59
N ARG A 20 -5.80 -8.98 -10.85
CA ARG A 20 -7.06 -8.31 -11.14
C ARG A 20 -7.50 -7.36 -10.02
N GLY A 21 -7.43 -7.83 -8.77
CA GLY A 21 -7.82 -7.02 -7.63
C GLY A 21 -6.94 -5.78 -7.47
N ALA A 22 -5.64 -5.95 -7.66
CA ALA A 22 -4.70 -4.84 -7.57
C ALA A 22 -4.96 -3.81 -8.66
N LYS A 23 -5.26 -4.25 -9.88
CA LYS A 23 -5.57 -3.35 -10.99
C LYS A 23 -6.87 -2.58 -10.75
N VAL A 24 -7.88 -3.24 -10.18
CA VAL A 24 -9.14 -2.59 -9.85
C VAL A 24 -8.92 -1.49 -8.82
N VAL A 25 -8.16 -1.78 -7.78
CA VAL A 25 -7.85 -0.79 -6.74
C VAL A 25 -7.04 0.36 -7.32
N ALA A 26 -6.04 0.06 -8.16
CA ALA A 26 -5.22 1.10 -8.78
C ALA A 26 -6.09 2.04 -9.63
N ARG A 27 -7.00 1.48 -10.42
CA ARG A 27 -7.90 2.28 -11.25
C ARG A 27 -8.85 3.12 -10.42
N MET A 28 -9.39 2.53 -9.35
CA MET A 28 -10.30 3.24 -8.46
C MET A 28 -9.60 4.44 -7.80
N LEU A 29 -8.39 4.27 -7.35
CA LEU A 29 -7.62 5.36 -6.73
C LEU A 29 -7.28 6.44 -7.75
N ARG A 30 -6.93 6.03 -8.97
CA ARG A 30 -6.67 7.00 -10.04
C ARG A 30 -7.92 7.82 -10.36
N ASP A 31 -9.07 7.15 -10.44
CA ASP A 31 -10.33 7.82 -10.71
C ASP A 31 -10.71 8.80 -9.59
N ALA A 32 -10.24 8.54 -8.38
CA ALA A 32 -10.46 9.44 -7.24
C ALA A 32 -9.55 10.66 -7.24
N GLY A 33 -8.63 10.76 -8.20
CA GLY A 33 -7.75 11.91 -8.33
C GLY A 33 -6.33 11.73 -7.84
N PHE A 34 -5.97 10.54 -7.37
CA PHE A 34 -4.60 10.26 -6.94
C PHE A 34 -3.71 9.94 -8.15
N GLU A 35 -2.43 10.18 -7.98
CA GLU A 35 -1.44 9.74 -8.96
C GLU A 35 -1.00 8.34 -8.56
N VAL A 36 -1.29 7.35 -9.42
CA VAL A 36 -1.08 5.95 -9.08
C VAL A 36 -0.03 5.33 -9.98
N ILE A 37 0.93 4.66 -9.35
CA ILE A 37 1.96 3.89 -10.05
C ILE A 37 1.71 2.42 -9.72
N TYR A 38 1.46 1.61 -10.72
CA TYR A 38 1.27 0.17 -10.53
C TYR A 38 2.53 -0.56 -10.97
N THR A 39 3.17 -1.28 -10.05
CA THR A 39 4.45 -1.94 -10.33
C THR A 39 4.30 -3.29 -11.04
N GLY A 40 3.10 -3.86 -11.01
CA GLY A 40 2.90 -5.18 -11.57
C GLY A 40 2.97 -6.28 -10.50
N ILE A 41 2.95 -7.52 -10.98
CA ILE A 41 2.94 -8.70 -10.10
C ILE A 41 4.37 -9.18 -9.80
N ARG A 42 4.48 -10.10 -8.89
CA ARG A 42 5.73 -10.80 -8.53
C ARG A 42 6.85 -9.86 -8.10
N GLN A 43 6.49 -8.87 -7.33
CA GLN A 43 7.46 -7.91 -6.82
C GLN A 43 8.08 -8.42 -5.52
N THR A 44 9.40 -8.25 -5.39
CA THR A 44 10.05 -8.52 -4.11
C THR A 44 9.89 -7.30 -3.20
N PRO A 45 10.00 -7.47 -1.87
CA PRO A 45 9.99 -6.31 -0.99
C PRO A 45 11.04 -5.27 -1.36
N GLN A 46 12.22 -5.70 -1.81
CA GLN A 46 13.29 -4.80 -2.24
C GLN A 46 12.88 -3.99 -3.46
N MET A 47 12.26 -4.64 -4.45
CA MET A 47 11.78 -3.96 -5.66
C MET A 47 10.73 -2.91 -5.31
N ILE A 48 9.84 -3.25 -4.39
CA ILE A 48 8.78 -2.33 -3.96
C ILE A 48 9.39 -1.11 -3.24
N ALA A 49 10.32 -1.34 -2.34
CA ALA A 49 10.98 -0.27 -1.61
C ALA A 49 11.76 0.65 -2.56
N GLU A 50 12.46 0.08 -3.53
CA GLU A 50 13.20 0.86 -4.53
C GLU A 50 12.25 1.73 -5.36
N ALA A 51 11.14 1.15 -5.81
CA ALA A 51 10.16 1.90 -6.60
C ALA A 51 9.56 3.04 -5.78
N ALA A 52 9.26 2.78 -4.51
CA ALA A 52 8.71 3.80 -3.61
C ALA A 52 9.66 4.98 -3.45
N LEU A 53 10.96 4.70 -3.36
CA LEU A 53 11.96 5.75 -3.22
C LEU A 53 12.11 6.53 -4.52
N GLN A 54 12.24 5.83 -5.65
CA GLN A 54 12.42 6.46 -6.96
C GLN A 54 11.23 7.34 -7.35
N GLU A 55 10.02 6.88 -7.04
CA GLU A 55 8.81 7.61 -7.40
C GLU A 55 8.38 8.62 -6.34
N ASP A 56 9.07 8.66 -5.23
CA ASP A 56 8.79 9.61 -4.13
C ASP A 56 7.32 9.56 -3.73
N VAL A 57 6.83 8.36 -3.41
CA VAL A 57 5.41 8.15 -3.12
C VAL A 57 5.06 8.52 -1.69
N ASP A 58 3.79 8.86 -1.48
CA ASP A 58 3.24 9.13 -0.16
C ASP A 58 2.66 7.87 0.47
N VAL A 59 2.22 6.93 -0.35
CA VAL A 59 1.54 5.73 0.10
C VAL A 59 2.03 4.52 -0.69
N VAL A 60 2.24 3.42 0.00
CA VAL A 60 2.49 2.11 -0.62
C VAL A 60 1.30 1.22 -0.29
N GLY A 61 0.58 0.80 -1.31
CA GLY A 61 -0.54 -0.13 -1.18
C GLY A 61 -0.12 -1.51 -1.64
N LEU A 62 -0.23 -2.47 -0.75
CA LEU A 62 0.15 -3.86 -1.02
C LEU A 62 -1.11 -4.70 -1.20
N SER A 63 -1.24 -5.37 -2.34
CA SER A 63 -2.37 -6.25 -2.62
C SER A 63 -1.91 -7.68 -2.45
N ILE A 64 -2.52 -8.42 -1.54
CA ILE A 64 -2.12 -9.77 -1.20
C ILE A 64 -3.32 -10.71 -1.21
N LEU A 65 -3.22 -11.79 -2.00
CA LEU A 65 -4.23 -12.85 -2.00
C LEU A 65 -3.77 -14.09 -1.25
N SER A 66 -2.47 -14.32 -1.20
CA SER A 66 -1.90 -15.51 -0.54
C SER A 66 -1.71 -15.25 0.95
N GLY A 67 -1.44 -16.30 1.72
CA GLY A 67 -1.17 -16.19 3.14
C GLY A 67 0.21 -15.62 3.49
N ALA A 68 0.93 -15.07 2.52
CA ALA A 68 2.30 -14.58 2.73
C ALA A 68 2.36 -13.17 3.33
N HIS A 69 1.23 -12.59 3.69
CA HIS A 69 1.17 -11.22 4.21
C HIS A 69 2.04 -11.01 5.46
N MET A 70 2.14 -12.01 6.33
CA MET A 70 2.93 -11.87 7.57
C MET A 70 4.44 -11.88 7.33
N THR A 71 4.88 -12.43 6.21
CA THR A 71 6.30 -12.42 5.84
C THR A 71 6.66 -11.21 5.00
N LEU A 72 5.81 -10.90 4.02
CA LEU A 72 6.14 -9.89 3.02
C LEU A 72 5.86 -8.46 3.47
N CYS A 73 4.73 -8.23 4.12
CA CYS A 73 4.35 -6.86 4.48
C CYS A 73 5.28 -6.22 5.52
N PRO A 74 5.64 -6.92 6.62
CA PRO A 74 6.60 -6.33 7.55
C PRO A 74 7.96 -6.05 6.91
N LYS A 75 8.36 -6.89 5.95
CA LYS A 75 9.64 -6.69 5.26
C LYS A 75 9.63 -5.43 4.41
N VAL A 76 8.52 -5.15 3.73
CA VAL A 76 8.38 -3.91 2.97
C VAL A 76 8.49 -2.70 3.91
N VAL A 77 7.79 -2.73 5.03
CA VAL A 77 7.84 -1.64 6.01
C VAL A 77 9.28 -1.43 6.49
N GLU A 78 9.94 -2.52 6.86
CA GLU A 78 11.32 -2.47 7.34
C GLU A 78 12.24 -1.80 6.33
N LEU A 79 12.14 -2.19 5.06
CA LEU A 79 12.99 -1.63 4.01
C LEU A 79 12.68 -0.15 3.75
N LEU A 80 11.42 0.24 3.79
CA LEU A 80 11.05 1.65 3.64
C LEU A 80 11.65 2.50 4.74
N ARG A 81 11.55 2.05 5.99
CA ARG A 81 12.09 2.78 7.14
C ARG A 81 13.62 2.84 7.08
N ALA A 82 14.26 1.74 6.67
CA ALA A 82 15.71 1.66 6.58
C ALA A 82 16.28 2.63 5.54
N GLN A 83 15.51 2.98 4.51
CA GLN A 83 15.96 3.93 3.49
C GLN A 83 15.48 5.36 3.76
N GLY A 84 15.00 5.64 4.96
CA GLY A 84 14.65 6.99 5.39
C GLY A 84 13.22 7.41 5.08
N GLN A 85 12.39 6.52 4.55
CA GLN A 85 11.01 6.84 4.22
C GLN A 85 10.09 6.51 5.39
N GLU A 86 10.26 7.23 6.49
CA GLU A 86 9.51 6.97 7.72
C GLU A 86 8.07 7.47 7.68
N ASN A 87 7.78 8.41 6.79
CA ASN A 87 6.45 9.00 6.68
C ASN A 87 5.58 8.39 5.59
N VAL A 88 6.11 7.43 4.84
CA VAL A 88 5.32 6.75 3.82
C VAL A 88 4.27 5.87 4.49
N LEU A 89 3.02 6.08 4.09
CA LEU A 89 1.90 5.30 4.61
C LEU A 89 1.89 3.92 3.94
N VAL A 90 1.75 2.87 4.72
CA VAL A 90 1.67 1.51 4.18
C VAL A 90 0.29 0.93 4.47
N VAL A 91 -0.42 0.56 3.41
CA VAL A 91 -1.73 -0.07 3.53
C VAL A 91 -1.72 -1.42 2.84
N VAL A 92 -2.49 -2.35 3.36
CA VAL A 92 -2.57 -3.72 2.85
C VAL A 92 -4.02 -4.04 2.52
N GLY A 93 -4.23 -4.57 1.33
CA GLY A 93 -5.54 -5.04 0.90
C GLY A 93 -5.52 -6.53 0.66
N GLY A 94 -6.52 -7.24 1.14
CA GLY A 94 -6.62 -8.67 0.95
C GLY A 94 -7.46 -9.32 2.05
N ILE A 95 -7.53 -10.64 2.00
CA ILE A 95 -8.24 -11.41 3.03
C ILE A 95 -7.24 -11.69 4.15
N ILE A 96 -7.33 -10.91 5.21
CA ILE A 96 -6.38 -10.98 6.32
C ILE A 96 -7.16 -11.36 7.59
N PRO A 97 -6.76 -12.46 8.27
CA PRO A 97 -7.40 -12.81 9.55
C PRO A 97 -7.29 -11.68 10.57
N ASP A 98 -8.31 -11.49 11.37
CA ASP A 98 -8.35 -10.41 12.36
C ASP A 98 -7.14 -10.42 13.30
N GLU A 99 -6.70 -11.60 13.70
CA GLU A 99 -5.53 -11.74 14.58
C GLU A 99 -4.26 -11.23 13.92
N ASP A 100 -4.16 -11.36 12.58
CA ASP A 100 -3.00 -10.90 11.84
C ASP A 100 -3.06 -9.39 11.58
N VAL A 101 -4.25 -8.81 11.54
CA VAL A 101 -4.40 -7.36 11.38
C VAL A 101 -3.65 -6.62 12.48
N GLU A 102 -3.82 -7.05 13.72
CA GLU A 102 -3.13 -6.44 14.87
C GLU A 102 -1.62 -6.57 14.74
N LYS A 103 -1.16 -7.75 14.31
CA LYS A 103 0.28 -8.00 14.15
C LYS A 103 0.88 -7.14 13.04
N LEU A 104 0.15 -6.97 11.94
CA LEU A 104 0.61 -6.13 10.85
C LEU A 104 0.69 -4.66 11.29
N LYS A 105 -0.30 -4.20 12.03
CA LYS A 105 -0.27 -2.83 12.55
C LYS A 105 0.89 -2.62 13.51
N ALA A 106 1.16 -3.60 14.36
CA ALA A 106 2.31 -3.55 15.26
C ALA A 106 3.63 -3.51 14.50
N ALA A 107 3.67 -4.10 13.30
CA ALA A 107 4.86 -4.10 12.45
C ALA A 107 5.02 -2.82 11.62
N GLY A 108 4.07 -1.90 11.70
CA GLY A 108 4.15 -0.61 11.01
C GLY A 108 3.21 -0.43 9.83
N VAL A 109 2.32 -1.40 9.58
CA VAL A 109 1.29 -1.25 8.56
C VAL A 109 0.22 -0.30 9.12
N ASP A 110 -0.12 0.73 8.37
CA ASP A 110 -1.02 1.78 8.84
C ASP A 110 -2.50 1.43 8.68
N GLY A 111 -2.83 0.63 7.68
CA GLY A 111 -4.22 0.22 7.47
C GLY A 111 -4.31 -1.12 6.78
N VAL A 112 -5.34 -1.88 7.11
CA VAL A 112 -5.61 -3.17 6.48
C VAL A 112 -7.07 -3.15 6.02
N PHE A 113 -7.28 -3.44 4.74
CA PHE A 113 -8.60 -3.40 4.15
C PHE A 113 -8.97 -4.75 3.57
N GLY A 114 -10.14 -5.25 3.97
CA GLY A 114 -10.66 -6.52 3.47
C GLY A 114 -11.42 -6.36 2.17
N PRO A 115 -11.85 -7.49 1.58
CA PRO A 115 -12.72 -7.47 0.41
C PRO A 115 -14.03 -6.76 0.76
N GLY A 116 -14.57 -6.02 -0.18
CA GLY A 116 -15.80 -5.27 0.04
C GLY A 116 -15.59 -3.88 0.63
N THR A 117 -14.36 -3.49 0.93
CA THR A 117 -14.08 -2.13 1.34
C THR A 117 -14.43 -1.18 0.20
N SER A 118 -15.21 -0.14 0.49
CA SER A 118 -15.64 0.80 -0.54
C SER A 118 -14.49 1.72 -0.96
N SER A 119 -14.60 2.27 -2.17
CA SER A 119 -13.64 3.25 -2.65
C SER A 119 -13.58 4.46 -1.73
N GLU A 120 -14.71 4.86 -1.21
CA GLU A 120 -14.81 6.00 -0.30
C GLU A 120 -14.00 5.78 0.97
N GLU A 121 -14.04 4.58 1.53
CA GLU A 121 -13.25 4.23 2.71
C GLU A 121 -11.75 4.33 2.45
N TYR A 122 -11.29 3.81 1.30
CA TYR A 122 -9.89 3.92 0.91
C TYR A 122 -9.47 5.38 0.77
N VAL A 123 -10.27 6.13 0.03
CA VAL A 123 -9.96 7.54 -0.26
C VAL A 123 -9.90 8.35 1.02
N ASN A 124 -10.89 8.18 1.89
CA ASN A 124 -10.95 8.93 3.15
C ASN A 124 -9.80 8.57 4.08
N PHE A 125 -9.46 7.31 4.17
CA PHE A 125 -8.34 6.88 5.00
C PHE A 125 -7.03 7.51 4.54
N ILE A 126 -6.73 7.37 3.24
CA ILE A 126 -5.50 7.89 2.66
C ILE A 126 -5.43 9.41 2.79
N THR A 127 -6.50 10.09 2.41
CA THR A 127 -6.52 11.54 2.45
C THR A 127 -6.33 12.07 3.86
N SER A 128 -7.03 11.50 4.83
CA SER A 128 -6.95 11.97 6.22
C SER A 128 -5.56 11.73 6.83
N ARG A 129 -4.91 10.63 6.45
CA ARG A 129 -3.61 10.30 7.03
C ARG A 129 -2.46 11.05 6.35
N VAL A 130 -2.50 11.18 5.02
CA VAL A 130 -1.43 11.85 4.27
C VAL A 130 -1.47 13.36 4.47
N LEU A 131 -2.66 13.94 4.49
CA LEU A 131 -2.82 15.39 4.62
C LEU A 131 -2.96 15.86 6.06
N ALA A 132 -2.88 14.95 7.02
CA ALA A 132 -2.97 15.32 8.43
C ALA A 132 -1.80 16.22 8.83
N PRO A 133 -2.03 17.21 9.68
CA PRO A 133 -0.93 18.04 10.20
C PRO A 133 0.06 17.17 10.97
N ALA A 134 1.33 17.52 10.85
CA ALA A 134 2.40 16.80 11.54
C ALA A 134 2.26 16.92 13.05
#